data_fac6c648ceda4a1e9e50e677b48be803
#
_entry.id   fac6c648ceda4a1e9e50e677b48be803
#
_cell.length_a   1.000
_cell.length_b   1.000
_cell.length_c   1.000
_cell.angle_alpha   90.00
_cell.angle_beta   90.00
_cell.angle_gamma   90.00
#
_symmetry.space_group_name_H-M   'P 1'
#
loop_
_entity.id
_entity.type
_entity.pdbx_description
1 polymer ?
#
loop_
_entity_poly.entity_id
_entity_poly.type
_entity_poly.pdbx_seq_one_letter_code
_entity_poly.pdbx_strand_id
1 'polypeptide(L)'
;MQKYIILGHENPDVDSIVSGYIYQNYLRRRNIDAEFIIPDKNIDEDTLEICRRFNLEPTDFQKPLEYDEKTKFILVDHHNRKELKNVELIIDHHLDEHEPDTNNCINEPSSSTSCLIVQGNEPFYSIHEIELACMAAMVDTASFHSTKGKEWDLDWIERMVEEKHLDFNKIYEAGLTVNDISNPKEAMFHGLKKHEIQGHKVNSSTIHVNGMRNNWKKINEIVKELQEYITNTDLDYFLFIIHDMEKFETWTYTFDKIGFIRKKYEEYTSRGTTIIPELEEELKYSSKQKIKTDNN
;
A
#
# COMPACT_ATOMS: atom_id res chain seq x y z
N MET A 1 -24.86 -10.92 -19.99
CA MET A 1 -24.09 -9.67 -19.94
C MET A 1 -22.67 -10.02 -19.49
N GLN A 2 -21.68 -9.29 -19.94
CA GLN A 2 -20.30 -9.47 -19.47
C GLN A 2 -20.24 -8.99 -18.02
N LYS A 3 -19.73 -9.83 -17.08
CA LYS A 3 -19.51 -9.45 -15.69
C LYS A 3 -18.05 -9.06 -15.51
N TYR A 4 -17.82 -7.97 -14.80
CA TYR A 4 -16.49 -7.54 -14.37
C TYR A 4 -16.34 -7.70 -12.86
N ILE A 5 -15.20 -8.24 -12.43
CA ILE A 5 -14.80 -8.24 -11.02
C ILE A 5 -13.59 -7.31 -10.89
N ILE A 6 -13.68 -6.37 -9.97
CA ILE A 6 -12.62 -5.43 -9.65
C ILE A 6 -11.92 -5.94 -8.39
N LEU A 7 -10.60 -6.03 -8.43
CA LEU A 7 -9.78 -6.51 -7.32
C LEU A 7 -8.67 -5.51 -7.01
N GLY A 8 -8.48 -5.23 -5.75
CA GLY A 8 -7.28 -4.61 -5.22
C GLY A 8 -6.18 -5.65 -4.91
N HIS A 9 -5.05 -5.20 -4.35
CA HIS A 9 -3.97 -6.09 -3.94
C HIS A 9 -4.36 -6.93 -2.69
N GLU A 10 -3.59 -7.98 -2.40
CA GLU A 10 -3.71 -8.74 -1.15
C GLU A 10 -3.36 -7.87 0.05
N ASN A 11 -4.08 -8.05 1.16
CA ASN A 11 -4.04 -7.17 2.34
C ASN A 11 -4.27 -5.71 1.93
N PRO A 12 -5.49 -5.38 1.43
CA PRO A 12 -5.77 -4.09 0.80
C PRO A 12 -5.62 -2.95 1.80
N ASP A 13 -4.94 -1.90 1.38
CA ASP A 13 -4.85 -0.63 2.09
C ASP A 13 -5.96 0.34 1.65
N VAL A 14 -5.89 1.58 2.12
CA VAL A 14 -6.93 2.59 1.86
C VAL A 14 -7.05 2.89 0.37
N ASP A 15 -5.92 3.04 -0.36
CA ASP A 15 -5.98 3.38 -1.80
C ASP A 15 -6.56 2.25 -2.63
N SER A 16 -6.19 1.02 -2.32
CA SER A 16 -6.71 -0.18 -2.98
C SER A 16 -8.23 -0.31 -2.82
N ILE A 17 -8.77 -0.05 -1.61
CA ILE A 17 -10.20 -0.11 -1.30
C ILE A 17 -10.95 1.03 -1.98
N VAL A 18 -10.44 2.26 -1.87
CA VAL A 18 -11.07 3.45 -2.45
C VAL A 18 -11.09 3.35 -3.97
N SER A 19 -10.00 2.94 -4.59
CA SER A 19 -9.89 2.74 -6.05
C SER A 19 -10.92 1.74 -6.56
N GLY A 20 -11.05 0.60 -5.89
CA GLY A 20 -12.03 -0.43 -6.24
C GLY A 20 -13.47 0.07 -6.13
N TYR A 21 -13.80 0.75 -5.03
CA TYR A 21 -15.12 1.34 -4.81
C TYR A 21 -15.48 2.39 -5.86
N ILE A 22 -14.59 3.35 -6.11
CA ILE A 22 -14.82 4.44 -7.07
C ILE A 22 -14.99 3.89 -8.48
N TYR A 23 -14.14 2.95 -8.88
CA TYR A 23 -14.17 2.40 -10.24
C TYR A 23 -15.40 1.52 -10.47
N GLN A 24 -15.84 0.73 -9.46
CA GLN A 24 -17.13 0.03 -9.51
C GLN A 24 -18.29 0.97 -9.80
N ASN A 25 -18.38 2.07 -9.05
CA ASN A 25 -19.47 3.02 -9.19
C ASN A 25 -19.43 3.73 -10.55
N TYR A 26 -18.25 4.07 -11.05
CA TYR A 26 -18.05 4.62 -12.39
C TYR A 26 -18.59 3.70 -13.47
N LEU A 27 -18.27 2.40 -13.43
CA LEU A 27 -18.76 1.41 -14.39
C LEU A 27 -20.28 1.21 -14.29
N ARG A 28 -20.82 1.12 -13.08
CA ARG A 28 -22.27 0.97 -12.84
C ARG A 28 -23.09 2.15 -13.38
N ARG A 29 -22.58 3.38 -13.26
CA ARG A 29 -23.23 4.55 -13.87
C ARG A 29 -23.27 4.48 -15.40
N ARG A 30 -22.40 3.70 -16.01
CA ARG A 30 -22.37 3.40 -17.46
C ARG A 30 -23.16 2.15 -17.85
N ASN A 31 -23.95 1.58 -16.93
CA ASN A 31 -24.70 0.35 -17.09
C ASN A 31 -23.80 -0.87 -17.41
N ILE A 32 -22.56 -0.88 -16.91
CA ILE A 32 -21.64 -2.00 -16.98
C ILE A 32 -21.77 -2.80 -15.68
N ASP A 33 -21.98 -4.12 -15.80
CA ASP A 33 -22.08 -5.02 -14.67
C ASP A 33 -20.69 -5.22 -14.05
N ALA A 34 -20.43 -4.52 -12.96
CA ALA A 34 -19.16 -4.53 -12.26
C ALA A 34 -19.35 -4.65 -10.75
N GLU A 35 -18.48 -5.44 -10.12
CA GLU A 35 -18.48 -5.70 -8.68
C GLU A 35 -17.06 -5.61 -8.13
N PHE A 36 -16.85 -4.71 -7.15
CA PHE A 36 -15.62 -4.69 -6.37
C PHE A 36 -15.70 -5.74 -5.26
N ILE A 37 -14.66 -6.56 -5.12
CA ILE A 37 -14.57 -7.65 -4.16
C ILE A 37 -13.24 -7.55 -3.41
N ILE A 38 -13.31 -7.72 -2.09
CA ILE A 38 -12.17 -7.93 -1.21
C ILE A 38 -12.21 -9.39 -0.77
N PRO A 39 -11.39 -10.27 -1.36
CA PRO A 39 -11.37 -11.68 -0.99
C PRO A 39 -10.68 -11.97 0.35
N ASP A 40 -9.92 -11.00 0.85
CA ASP A 40 -9.20 -11.10 2.11
C ASP A 40 -10.15 -11.16 3.30
N LYS A 41 -9.87 -12.05 4.24
CA LYS A 41 -10.69 -12.20 5.45
C LYS A 41 -10.41 -11.11 6.48
N ASN A 42 -9.19 -10.60 6.48
CA ASN A 42 -8.74 -9.61 7.43
C ASN A 42 -8.30 -8.36 6.65
N ILE A 43 -8.83 -7.22 7.05
CA ILE A 43 -8.36 -5.90 6.64
C ILE A 43 -7.73 -5.28 7.88
N ASP A 44 -6.64 -4.57 7.71
CA ASP A 44 -5.97 -3.87 8.80
C ASP A 44 -6.94 -2.89 9.49
N GLU A 45 -6.94 -2.85 10.83
CA GLU A 45 -7.91 -2.06 11.59
C GLU A 45 -7.75 -0.57 11.35
N ASP A 46 -6.51 -0.07 11.14
CA ASP A 46 -6.28 1.33 10.82
C ASP A 46 -6.86 1.68 9.44
N THR A 47 -6.76 0.78 8.46
CA THR A 47 -7.42 0.92 7.16
C THR A 47 -8.94 0.99 7.30
N LEU A 48 -9.52 0.10 8.13
CA LEU A 48 -10.96 0.13 8.42
C LEU A 48 -11.38 1.44 9.08
N GLU A 49 -10.66 1.89 10.10
CA GLU A 49 -10.97 3.13 10.82
C GLU A 49 -10.92 4.34 9.89
N ILE A 50 -9.87 4.48 9.08
CA ILE A 50 -9.72 5.58 8.13
C ILE A 50 -10.90 5.58 7.15
N CYS A 51 -11.22 4.45 6.51
CA CYS A 51 -12.32 4.35 5.57
C CYS A 51 -13.67 4.74 6.22
N ARG A 52 -13.94 4.23 7.43
CA ARG A 52 -15.17 4.52 8.18
C ARG A 52 -15.32 6.01 8.55
N ARG A 53 -14.22 6.69 8.89
CA ARG A 53 -14.22 8.15 9.13
C ARG A 53 -14.72 8.94 7.92
N PHE A 54 -14.60 8.37 6.72
CA PHE A 54 -15.06 8.94 5.45
C PHE A 54 -16.31 8.22 4.90
N ASN A 55 -17.08 7.54 5.76
CA ASN A 55 -18.33 6.86 5.42
C ASN A 55 -18.20 5.78 4.33
N LEU A 56 -17.07 5.11 4.27
CA LEU A 56 -16.84 3.92 3.45
C LEU A 56 -16.67 2.71 4.38
N GLU A 57 -17.52 1.68 4.22
CA GLU A 57 -17.41 0.45 5.01
C GLU A 57 -16.79 -0.67 4.16
N PRO A 58 -15.49 -0.97 4.34
CA PRO A 58 -14.79 -1.96 3.52
C PRO A 58 -15.37 -3.37 3.64
N THR A 59 -15.94 -3.71 4.81
CA THR A 59 -16.50 -5.05 5.05
C THR A 59 -17.71 -5.36 4.16
N ASP A 60 -18.37 -4.36 3.60
CA ASP A 60 -19.47 -4.54 2.64
C ASP A 60 -18.99 -5.20 1.32
N PHE A 61 -17.69 -5.14 1.04
CA PHE A 61 -17.07 -5.69 -0.17
C PHE A 61 -16.36 -7.03 0.10
N GLN A 62 -16.26 -7.48 1.36
CA GLN A 62 -15.65 -8.74 1.70
C GLN A 62 -16.53 -9.92 1.28
N LYS A 63 -16.04 -10.67 0.30
CA LYS A 63 -16.71 -11.85 -0.26
C LYS A 63 -15.70 -12.86 -0.76
N PRO A 64 -16.03 -14.16 -0.75
CA PRO A 64 -15.25 -15.14 -1.50
C PRO A 64 -15.18 -14.76 -2.97
N LEU A 65 -14.01 -14.95 -3.58
CA LEU A 65 -13.81 -14.71 -5.01
C LEU A 65 -14.39 -15.90 -5.80
N GLU A 66 -15.57 -15.70 -6.37
CA GLU A 66 -16.26 -16.68 -7.21
C GLU A 66 -16.42 -16.15 -8.64
N TYR A 67 -15.94 -16.90 -9.63
CA TYR A 67 -15.97 -16.48 -11.03
C TYR A 67 -16.05 -17.69 -11.98
N ASP A 68 -16.47 -17.42 -13.20
CA ASP A 68 -16.50 -18.37 -14.31
C ASP A 68 -15.55 -17.98 -15.45
N GLU A 69 -15.46 -18.79 -16.48
CA GLU A 69 -14.58 -18.55 -17.63
C GLU A 69 -14.91 -17.27 -18.43
N LYS A 70 -16.11 -16.70 -18.25
CA LYS A 70 -16.55 -15.47 -18.94
C LYS A 70 -16.29 -14.21 -18.12
N THR A 71 -15.98 -14.37 -16.86
CA THR A 71 -15.70 -13.26 -15.95
C THR A 71 -14.42 -12.55 -16.40
N LYS A 72 -14.46 -11.24 -16.45
CA LYS A 72 -13.31 -10.37 -16.72
C LYS A 72 -12.87 -9.68 -15.45
N PHE A 73 -11.58 -9.50 -15.31
CA PHE A 73 -10.99 -8.85 -14.15
C PHE A 73 -10.46 -7.47 -14.49
N ILE A 74 -10.62 -6.57 -13.54
CA ILE A 74 -9.99 -5.26 -13.52
C ILE A 74 -9.18 -5.18 -12.24
N LEU A 75 -7.88 -4.93 -12.36
CA LEU A 75 -6.99 -4.78 -11.23
C LEU A 75 -6.79 -3.29 -10.93
N VAL A 76 -6.87 -2.92 -9.67
CA VAL A 76 -6.61 -1.56 -9.22
C VAL A 76 -5.55 -1.58 -8.12
N ASP A 77 -4.62 -0.62 -8.18
CA ASP A 77 -3.56 -0.44 -7.20
C ASP A 77 -2.56 -1.62 -7.12
N HIS A 78 -2.50 -2.40 -8.16
CA HIS A 78 -1.48 -3.43 -8.38
C HIS A 78 -1.61 -4.03 -9.79
N HIS A 79 -0.56 -4.72 -10.25
CA HIS A 79 -0.55 -5.39 -11.55
C HIS A 79 -0.11 -6.87 -11.49
N ASN A 80 -0.04 -7.47 -10.31
CA ASN A 80 0.51 -8.82 -10.13
C ASN A 80 -0.51 -9.82 -9.57
N ARG A 81 -1.32 -10.40 -10.45
CA ARG A 81 -2.26 -11.52 -10.18
C ARG A 81 -2.13 -12.60 -11.26
N LYS A 82 -0.96 -13.23 -11.32
CA LYS A 82 -0.61 -14.22 -12.37
C LYS A 82 -1.56 -15.43 -12.43
N GLU A 83 -2.27 -15.73 -11.35
CA GLU A 83 -3.27 -16.80 -11.29
C GLU A 83 -4.57 -16.45 -12.02
N LEU A 84 -4.84 -15.17 -12.27
CA LEU A 84 -6.06 -14.74 -12.93
C LEU A 84 -5.89 -14.77 -14.46
N LYS A 85 -6.85 -15.42 -15.12
CA LYS A 85 -7.02 -15.32 -16.57
C LYS A 85 -8.05 -14.23 -16.88
N ASN A 86 -8.00 -13.65 -18.08
CA ASN A 86 -8.95 -12.62 -18.53
C ASN A 86 -8.86 -11.29 -17.76
N VAL A 87 -7.67 -10.87 -17.36
CA VAL A 87 -7.44 -9.50 -16.89
C VAL A 87 -7.61 -8.55 -18.08
N GLU A 88 -8.65 -7.70 -18.01
CA GLU A 88 -9.04 -6.80 -19.10
C GLU A 88 -8.41 -5.43 -18.97
N LEU A 89 -8.20 -4.96 -17.73
CA LEU A 89 -7.65 -3.64 -17.45
C LEU A 89 -6.87 -3.68 -16.14
N ILE A 90 -5.77 -2.96 -16.11
CA ILE A 90 -5.00 -2.64 -14.91
C ILE A 90 -4.94 -1.13 -14.77
N ILE A 91 -5.20 -0.60 -13.57
CA ILE A 91 -5.01 0.80 -13.21
C ILE A 91 -4.14 0.81 -11.96
N ASP A 92 -2.91 1.30 -12.11
CA ASP A 92 -1.91 1.24 -11.04
C ASP A 92 -1.00 2.48 -11.09
N HIS A 93 -0.43 2.85 -9.96
CA HIS A 93 0.56 3.93 -9.84
C HIS A 93 1.93 3.42 -9.37
N HIS A 94 2.06 2.11 -9.12
CA HIS A 94 3.32 1.47 -8.77
C HIS A 94 4.14 1.25 -10.04
N LEU A 95 5.19 2.05 -10.20
CA LEU A 95 6.14 1.93 -11.30
C LEU A 95 7.21 0.90 -10.93
N ASP A 96 6.96 -0.37 -11.19
CA ASP A 96 7.98 -1.41 -11.08
C ASP A 96 8.43 -1.92 -12.46
N GLU A 97 9.53 -2.69 -12.48
CA GLU A 97 10.17 -3.17 -13.73
C GLU A 97 9.40 -4.30 -14.43
N HIS A 98 8.28 -4.78 -13.86
CA HIS A 98 7.55 -5.91 -14.42
C HIS A 98 6.47 -5.40 -15.37
N GLU A 99 6.58 -5.79 -16.64
CA GLU A 99 5.54 -5.52 -17.61
C GLU A 99 4.25 -6.27 -17.21
N PRO A 100 3.10 -5.56 -17.18
CA PRO A 100 1.82 -6.19 -16.88
C PRO A 100 1.42 -7.18 -17.98
N ASP A 101 0.79 -8.29 -17.59
CA ASP A 101 0.35 -9.37 -18.50
C ASP A 101 -0.83 -8.96 -19.41
N THR A 102 -1.15 -7.68 -19.54
CA THR A 102 -2.23 -7.18 -20.40
C THR A 102 -1.81 -5.93 -21.16
N ASN A 103 -2.31 -5.79 -22.40
CA ASN A 103 -2.09 -4.62 -23.23
C ASN A 103 -2.90 -3.39 -22.77
N ASN A 104 -3.85 -3.55 -21.86
CA ASN A 104 -4.67 -2.49 -21.30
C ASN A 104 -4.21 -2.18 -19.87
N CYS A 105 -3.14 -1.42 -19.78
CA CYS A 105 -2.61 -0.97 -18.50
C CYS A 105 -2.51 0.56 -18.49
N ILE A 106 -3.04 1.17 -17.45
CA ILE A 106 -2.81 2.57 -17.08
C ILE A 106 -1.89 2.50 -15.88
N ASN A 107 -0.60 2.69 -16.10
CA ASN A 107 0.40 2.73 -15.04
C ASN A 107 1.19 4.03 -15.19
N GLU A 108 0.78 5.04 -14.45
CA GLU A 108 1.33 6.38 -14.54
C GLU A 108 1.73 6.90 -13.15
N PRO A 109 2.78 7.73 -13.07
CA PRO A 109 3.19 8.32 -11.81
C PRO A 109 2.06 9.15 -11.18
N SER A 110 1.60 8.73 -10.01
CA SER A 110 0.62 9.46 -9.20
C SER A 110 0.85 9.21 -7.72
N SER A 111 0.28 10.04 -6.88
CA SER A 111 0.30 9.87 -5.43
C SER A 111 -0.58 8.71 -4.96
N SER A 112 -1.58 8.32 -5.77
CA SER A 112 -2.46 7.17 -5.52
C SER A 112 -3.15 6.73 -6.81
N THR A 113 -3.57 5.48 -6.87
CA THR A 113 -4.39 4.94 -7.97
C THR A 113 -5.76 5.61 -8.03
N SER A 114 -6.35 5.95 -6.89
CA SER A 114 -7.62 6.66 -6.83
C SER A 114 -7.55 8.06 -7.47
N CYS A 115 -6.43 8.77 -7.33
CA CYS A 115 -6.19 10.01 -8.07
C CYS A 115 -6.15 9.78 -9.58
N LEU A 116 -5.42 8.76 -10.06
CA LEU A 116 -5.40 8.41 -11.49
C LEU A 116 -6.79 8.15 -12.06
N ILE A 117 -7.65 7.51 -11.29
CA ILE A 117 -9.02 7.19 -11.72
C ILE A 117 -9.87 8.46 -11.87
N VAL A 118 -9.73 9.42 -10.95
CA VAL A 118 -10.65 10.57 -10.84
C VAL A 118 -10.15 11.79 -11.61
N GLN A 119 -8.86 12.08 -11.62
CA GLN A 119 -8.28 13.26 -12.26
C GLN A 119 -8.62 13.34 -13.75
N GLY A 120 -9.04 14.52 -14.21
CA GLY A 120 -9.44 14.77 -15.59
C GLY A 120 -10.82 14.19 -15.97
N ASN A 121 -11.47 13.49 -15.04
CA ASN A 121 -12.78 12.87 -15.21
C ASN A 121 -13.76 13.26 -14.09
N GLU A 122 -13.48 14.27 -13.29
CA GLU A 122 -14.22 14.69 -12.11
C GLU A 122 -15.75 14.80 -12.31
N PRO A 123 -16.25 15.25 -13.48
CA PRO A 123 -17.70 15.35 -13.71
C PRO A 123 -18.44 14.00 -13.67
N PHE A 124 -17.72 12.89 -13.77
CA PHE A 124 -18.30 11.55 -13.71
C PHE A 124 -18.37 10.98 -12.30
N TYR A 125 -17.86 11.68 -11.30
CA TYR A 125 -17.76 11.23 -9.91
C TYR A 125 -18.60 12.10 -8.98
N SER A 126 -19.11 11.49 -7.91
CA SER A 126 -19.78 12.23 -6.84
C SER A 126 -18.77 13.00 -6.00
N ILE A 127 -19.25 14.01 -5.26
CA ILE A 127 -18.41 14.76 -4.32
C ILE A 127 -17.75 13.81 -3.29
N HIS A 128 -18.51 12.82 -2.81
CA HIS A 128 -17.98 11.82 -1.87
C HIS A 128 -16.84 10.97 -2.48
N GLU A 129 -16.96 10.55 -3.74
CA GLU A 129 -15.89 9.80 -4.41
C GLU A 129 -14.63 10.64 -4.62
N ILE A 130 -14.80 11.93 -4.90
CA ILE A 130 -13.68 12.88 -4.98
C ILE A 130 -13.03 13.06 -3.60
N GLU A 131 -13.82 13.22 -2.53
CA GLU A 131 -13.32 13.28 -1.15
C GLU A 131 -12.51 12.05 -0.78
N LEU A 132 -13.02 10.86 -1.14
CA LEU A 132 -12.31 9.59 -0.91
C LEU A 132 -10.99 9.51 -1.67
N ALA A 133 -10.95 9.94 -2.94
CA ALA A 133 -9.70 9.94 -3.71
C ALA A 133 -8.66 10.90 -3.12
N CYS A 134 -9.07 12.10 -2.70
CA CYS A 134 -8.21 13.06 -2.00
C CYS A 134 -7.67 12.45 -0.69
N MET A 135 -8.53 11.82 0.09
CA MET A 135 -8.15 11.17 1.35
C MET A 135 -7.17 10.02 1.13
N ALA A 136 -7.42 9.16 0.16
CA ALA A 136 -6.54 8.02 -0.14
C ALA A 136 -5.13 8.49 -0.55
N ALA A 137 -5.03 9.54 -1.34
CA ALA A 137 -3.73 10.14 -1.70
C ALA A 137 -2.99 10.71 -0.48
N MET A 138 -3.69 11.35 0.46
CA MET A 138 -3.07 11.82 1.70
C MET A 138 -2.54 10.66 2.53
N VAL A 139 -3.31 9.57 2.65
CA VAL A 139 -2.89 8.38 3.41
C VAL A 139 -1.66 7.74 2.77
N ASP A 140 -1.66 7.54 1.45
CA ASP A 140 -0.59 6.85 0.73
C ASP A 140 0.72 7.65 0.67
N THR A 141 0.64 8.96 0.88
CA THR A 141 1.79 9.88 0.87
C THR A 141 2.15 10.44 2.23
N ALA A 142 1.49 10.00 3.31
CA ALA A 142 1.61 10.64 4.62
C ALA A 142 1.42 12.16 4.53
N SER A 143 0.31 12.59 3.95
CA SER A 143 -0.02 13.99 3.69
C SER A 143 1.07 14.75 2.93
N PHE A 144 1.60 14.11 1.89
CA PHE A 144 2.68 14.61 1.01
C PHE A 144 4.03 14.83 1.69
N HIS A 145 4.26 14.22 2.85
CA HIS A 145 5.58 14.15 3.47
C HIS A 145 6.44 13.02 2.93
N SER A 146 5.84 12.05 2.23
CA SER A 146 6.56 10.96 1.56
C SER A 146 7.11 11.39 0.20
N THR A 147 8.26 10.83 -0.19
CA THR A 147 8.85 10.96 -1.53
C THR A 147 7.94 10.42 -2.66
N LYS A 148 6.88 9.68 -2.30
CA LYS A 148 5.87 9.14 -3.21
C LYS A 148 4.91 10.24 -3.73
N GLY A 149 4.68 11.29 -2.93
CA GLY A 149 3.77 12.39 -3.27
C GLY A 149 4.18 13.14 -4.53
N LYS A 150 3.21 13.49 -5.37
CA LYS A 150 3.40 14.26 -6.60
C LYS A 150 2.77 15.64 -6.45
N GLU A 151 3.53 16.69 -6.75
CA GLU A 151 3.09 18.08 -6.62
C GLU A 151 1.80 18.36 -7.38
N TRP A 152 1.64 17.82 -8.59
CA TRP A 152 0.42 18.01 -9.39
C TRP A 152 -0.82 17.35 -8.80
N ASP A 153 -0.68 16.28 -8.01
CA ASP A 153 -1.80 15.66 -7.30
C ASP A 153 -2.19 16.51 -6.07
N LEU A 154 -1.22 17.12 -5.39
CA LEU A 154 -1.50 18.07 -4.32
C LEU A 154 -2.26 19.30 -4.84
N ASP A 155 -1.80 19.88 -5.95
CA ASP A 155 -2.48 21.00 -6.63
C ASP A 155 -3.93 20.63 -7.02
N TRP A 156 -4.12 19.38 -7.50
CA TRP A 156 -5.45 18.88 -7.81
C TRP A 156 -6.32 18.72 -6.56
N ILE A 157 -5.78 18.18 -5.46
CA ILE A 157 -6.50 18.04 -4.19
C ILE A 157 -6.92 19.40 -3.66
N GLU A 158 -6.01 20.38 -3.62
CA GLU A 158 -6.31 21.74 -3.16
C GLU A 158 -7.43 22.36 -3.99
N ARG A 159 -7.39 22.22 -5.32
CA ARG A 159 -8.47 22.66 -6.22
C ARG A 159 -9.80 21.96 -5.92
N MET A 160 -9.81 20.63 -5.70
CA MET A 160 -11.04 19.89 -5.36
C MET A 160 -11.60 20.29 -4.01
N VAL A 161 -10.75 20.52 -3.01
CA VAL A 161 -11.15 21.04 -1.70
C VAL A 161 -11.88 22.37 -1.85
N GLU A 162 -11.34 23.30 -2.63
CA GLU A 162 -11.95 24.61 -2.85
C GLU A 162 -13.26 24.49 -3.66
N GLU A 163 -13.25 23.83 -4.80
CA GLU A 163 -14.40 23.74 -5.72
C GLU A 163 -15.57 22.93 -5.15
N LYS A 164 -15.29 21.89 -4.37
CA LYS A 164 -16.30 20.99 -3.81
C LYS A 164 -16.61 21.26 -2.34
N HIS A 165 -15.95 22.26 -1.73
CA HIS A 165 -16.09 22.63 -0.33
C HIS A 165 -15.81 21.46 0.64
N LEU A 166 -14.75 20.70 0.37
CA LEU A 166 -14.34 19.59 1.21
C LEU A 166 -13.62 20.07 2.47
N ASP A 167 -13.61 19.24 3.51
CA ASP A 167 -12.86 19.52 4.74
C ASP A 167 -11.38 19.11 4.57
N PHE A 168 -10.53 20.08 4.20
CA PHE A 168 -9.10 19.85 4.03
C PHE A 168 -8.44 19.30 5.28
N ASN A 169 -8.78 19.80 6.47
CA ASN A 169 -8.14 19.34 7.70
C ASN A 169 -8.44 17.87 7.96
N LYS A 170 -9.71 17.45 7.79
CA LYS A 170 -10.11 16.05 7.91
C LYS A 170 -9.36 15.14 6.93
N ILE A 171 -9.21 15.58 5.68
CA ILE A 171 -8.49 14.86 4.63
C ILE A 171 -7.00 14.77 4.95
N TYR A 172 -6.37 15.88 5.33
CA TYR A 172 -4.96 15.96 5.69
C TYR A 172 -4.62 15.10 6.92
N GLU A 173 -5.43 15.17 7.97
CA GLU A 173 -5.24 14.38 9.20
C GLU A 173 -5.32 12.87 8.97
N ALA A 174 -6.04 12.41 7.92
CA ALA A 174 -6.10 11.00 7.59
C ALA A 174 -4.72 10.43 7.24
N GLY A 175 -3.89 11.18 6.53
CA GLY A 175 -2.53 10.77 6.17
C GLY A 175 -1.53 10.84 7.33
N LEU A 176 -1.90 11.45 8.46
CA LEU A 176 -1.07 11.55 9.65
C LEU A 176 -1.45 10.54 10.75
N THR A 177 -2.25 9.53 10.41
CA THR A 177 -2.68 8.49 11.36
C THR A 177 -1.45 7.73 11.88
N VAL A 178 -1.44 7.45 13.19
CA VAL A 178 -0.43 6.65 13.88
C VAL A 178 -1.02 5.32 14.32
N ASN A 179 -0.19 4.27 14.31
CA ASN A 179 -0.64 2.93 14.67
C ASN A 179 -0.69 2.73 16.19
N ASP A 180 -1.63 1.91 16.67
CA ASP A 180 -1.57 1.41 18.03
C ASP A 180 -0.48 0.33 18.14
N ILE A 181 0.55 0.66 18.90
CA ILE A 181 1.68 -0.24 19.18
C ILE A 181 1.68 -0.74 20.64
N SER A 182 0.51 -0.78 21.28
CA SER A 182 0.37 -1.25 22.66
C SER A 182 0.59 -2.77 22.80
N ASN A 183 0.25 -3.53 21.74
CA ASN A 183 0.53 -4.96 21.63
C ASN A 183 1.68 -5.22 20.65
N PRO A 184 2.91 -5.51 21.10
CA PRO A 184 4.07 -5.73 20.22
C PRO A 184 3.89 -6.86 19.21
N LYS A 185 3.15 -7.93 19.58
CA LYS A 185 2.92 -9.10 18.71
C LYS A 185 1.98 -8.81 17.55
N GLU A 186 1.06 -7.88 17.71
CA GLU A 186 0.19 -7.40 16.64
C GLU A 186 0.90 -6.32 15.84
N ALA A 187 1.49 -5.34 16.53
CA ALA A 187 2.18 -4.22 15.90
C ALA A 187 3.31 -4.63 14.94
N MET A 188 4.00 -5.74 15.20
CA MET A 188 5.06 -6.21 14.31
C MET A 188 4.57 -6.67 12.93
N PHE A 189 3.26 -6.82 12.74
CA PHE A 189 2.67 -7.24 11.47
C PHE A 189 1.80 -6.16 10.80
N HIS A 190 1.77 -4.93 11.32
CA HIS A 190 1.07 -3.84 10.64
C HIS A 190 1.57 -3.65 9.20
N GLY A 191 0.65 -3.51 8.26
CA GLY A 191 0.97 -3.32 6.85
C GLY A 191 1.88 -4.42 6.28
N LEU A 192 1.74 -5.67 6.73
CA LEU A 192 2.55 -6.80 6.32
C LEU A 192 2.44 -7.05 4.82
N LYS A 193 3.59 -7.03 4.14
CA LYS A 193 3.72 -7.45 2.73
C LYS A 193 4.79 -8.55 2.61
N LYS A 194 4.55 -9.49 1.69
CA LYS A 194 5.45 -10.60 1.39
C LYS A 194 6.15 -10.35 0.07
N HIS A 195 7.44 -10.60 0.02
CA HIS A 195 8.27 -10.40 -1.16
C HIS A 195 9.13 -11.63 -1.41
N GLU A 196 9.47 -11.84 -2.68
CA GLU A 196 10.54 -12.72 -3.10
C GLU A 196 11.59 -11.84 -3.79
N ILE A 197 12.72 -11.63 -3.12
CA ILE A 197 13.78 -10.72 -3.56
C ILE A 197 15.06 -11.52 -3.79
N GLN A 198 15.54 -11.60 -5.04
CA GLN A 198 16.76 -12.35 -5.42
C GLN A 198 16.74 -13.82 -4.92
N GLY A 199 15.56 -14.45 -4.92
CA GLY A 199 15.34 -15.82 -4.44
C GLY A 199 15.26 -15.95 -2.91
N HIS A 200 15.25 -14.84 -2.16
CA HIS A 200 15.05 -14.81 -0.72
C HIS A 200 13.57 -14.54 -0.38
N LYS A 201 13.09 -15.23 0.65
CA LYS A 201 11.77 -14.95 1.26
C LYS A 201 11.88 -13.79 2.23
N VAL A 202 11.28 -12.68 1.89
CA VAL A 202 11.32 -11.44 2.67
C VAL A 202 9.92 -11.02 3.07
N ASN A 203 9.69 -10.78 4.35
CA ASN A 203 8.49 -10.09 4.81
C ASN A 203 8.85 -8.64 5.15
N SER A 204 7.95 -7.71 4.91
CA SER A 204 8.07 -6.34 5.39
C SER A 204 6.82 -5.91 6.14
N SER A 205 7.00 -5.12 7.20
CA SER A 205 5.92 -4.46 7.93
C SER A 205 6.25 -3.00 8.17
N THR A 206 5.22 -2.19 8.39
CA THR A 206 5.40 -0.74 8.55
C THR A 206 4.48 -0.24 9.67
N ILE A 207 5.04 0.58 10.57
CA ILE A 207 4.28 1.30 11.57
C ILE A 207 4.56 2.81 11.51
N HIS A 208 3.55 3.58 11.88
CA HIS A 208 3.65 5.03 12.09
C HIS A 208 3.58 5.34 13.58
N VAL A 209 4.50 6.13 14.10
CA VAL A 209 4.55 6.51 15.51
C VAL A 209 4.67 8.02 15.67
N ASN A 210 4.06 8.55 16.71
CA ASN A 210 4.22 9.95 17.07
C ASN A 210 5.45 10.12 17.99
N GLY A 211 6.61 10.36 17.37
CA GLY A 211 7.90 10.50 18.04
C GLY A 211 8.57 9.16 18.42
N MET A 212 9.62 8.81 17.69
CA MET A 212 10.45 7.63 17.97
C MET A 212 10.90 7.57 19.43
N ARG A 213 11.33 8.72 19.97
CA ARG A 213 11.84 8.81 21.33
C ARG A 213 10.80 8.45 22.39
N ASN A 214 9.56 8.89 22.18
CA ASN A 214 8.45 8.63 23.11
C ASN A 214 8.03 7.17 23.11
N ASN A 215 8.22 6.49 21.98
CA ASN A 215 7.79 5.11 21.76
C ASN A 215 8.93 4.07 21.87
N TRP A 216 10.15 4.53 22.20
CA TRP A 216 11.36 3.70 22.18
C TRP A 216 11.25 2.37 22.95
N LYS A 217 10.60 2.38 24.12
CA LYS A 217 10.42 1.14 24.92
C LYS A 217 9.57 0.12 24.17
N LYS A 218 8.42 0.55 23.64
CA LYS A 218 7.50 -0.33 22.88
C LYS A 218 8.17 -0.83 21.59
N ILE A 219 8.88 0.04 20.89
CA ILE A 219 9.63 -0.32 19.68
C ILE A 219 10.67 -1.40 19.98
N ASN A 220 11.41 -1.30 21.08
CA ASN A 220 12.36 -2.33 21.48
C ASN A 220 11.70 -3.66 21.82
N GLU A 221 10.49 -3.65 22.38
CA GLU A 221 9.70 -4.85 22.60
C GLU A 221 9.30 -5.50 21.28
N ILE A 222 8.85 -4.72 20.28
CA ILE A 222 8.55 -5.21 18.93
C ILE A 222 9.81 -5.80 18.25
N VAL A 223 10.94 -5.10 18.32
CA VAL A 223 12.23 -5.56 17.76
C VAL A 223 12.64 -6.91 18.35
N LYS A 224 12.43 -7.12 19.64
CA LYS A 224 12.72 -8.39 20.30
C LYS A 224 11.80 -9.52 19.83
N GLU A 225 10.49 -9.27 19.73
CA GLU A 225 9.53 -10.24 19.20
C GLU A 225 9.83 -10.61 17.73
N LEU A 226 10.23 -9.63 16.91
CA LEU A 226 10.62 -9.88 15.53
C LEU A 226 11.89 -10.74 15.40
N GLN A 227 12.90 -10.53 16.25
CA GLN A 227 14.10 -11.36 16.24
C GLN A 227 13.76 -12.81 16.63
N GLU A 228 12.87 -13.00 17.60
CA GLU A 228 12.38 -14.32 17.96
C GLU A 228 11.55 -14.95 16.83
N TYR A 229 10.68 -14.18 16.21
CA TYR A 229 9.83 -14.63 15.11
C TYR A 229 10.65 -15.12 13.92
N ILE A 230 11.61 -14.33 13.42
CA ILE A 230 12.40 -14.72 12.24
C ILE A 230 13.26 -15.97 12.52
N THR A 231 13.76 -16.12 13.74
CA THR A 231 14.54 -17.30 14.15
C THR A 231 13.73 -18.59 14.05
N ASN A 232 12.42 -18.52 14.25
CA ASN A 232 11.50 -19.65 14.27
C ASN A 232 10.69 -19.85 12.96
N THR A 233 10.95 -19.07 11.91
CA THR A 233 10.26 -19.18 10.62
C THR A 233 11.20 -19.63 9.51
N ASP A 234 10.67 -19.86 8.30
CA ASP A 234 11.43 -20.17 7.08
C ASP A 234 11.78 -18.92 6.25
N LEU A 235 11.54 -17.72 6.79
CA LEU A 235 11.94 -16.46 6.18
C LEU A 235 13.46 -16.30 6.20
N ASP A 236 14.00 -15.70 5.15
CA ASP A 236 15.40 -15.30 5.10
C ASP A 236 15.61 -13.94 5.77
N TYR A 237 14.70 -13.00 5.50
CA TYR A 237 14.75 -11.65 6.04
C TYR A 237 13.37 -11.16 6.49
N PHE A 238 13.37 -10.26 7.49
CA PHE A 238 12.22 -9.45 7.86
C PHE A 238 12.62 -7.99 7.91
N LEU A 239 11.96 -7.14 7.13
CA LEU A 239 12.19 -5.71 7.08
C LEU A 239 11.10 -5.00 7.88
N PHE A 240 11.46 -4.41 9.02
CA PHE A 240 10.56 -3.62 9.85
C PHE A 240 10.84 -2.14 9.66
N ILE A 241 9.82 -1.39 9.26
CA ILE A 241 9.89 0.02 8.91
C ILE A 241 9.09 0.82 9.93
N ILE A 242 9.67 1.90 10.44
CA ILE A 242 9.05 2.80 11.40
C ILE A 242 9.11 4.21 10.84
N HIS A 243 7.95 4.82 10.64
CA HIS A 243 7.85 6.23 10.31
C HIS A 243 7.58 7.05 11.56
N ASP A 244 8.47 7.99 11.86
CA ASP A 244 8.28 8.98 12.92
C ASP A 244 7.49 10.15 12.36
N MET A 245 6.19 10.21 12.67
CA MET A 245 5.26 11.22 12.17
C MET A 245 5.44 12.60 12.82
N GLU A 246 6.21 12.71 13.93
CA GLU A 246 6.58 13.98 14.53
C GLU A 246 7.68 14.68 13.74
N LYS A 247 8.61 13.91 13.15
CA LYS A 247 9.78 14.42 12.44
C LYS A 247 9.80 14.12 10.95
N PHE A 248 8.88 13.30 10.48
CA PHE A 248 8.86 12.75 9.13
C PHE A 248 10.15 12.04 8.74
N GLU A 249 10.74 11.31 9.69
CA GLU A 249 11.91 10.48 9.52
C GLU A 249 11.52 9.01 9.39
N THR A 250 12.36 8.18 8.74
CA THR A 250 12.12 6.75 8.63
C THR A 250 13.27 5.96 9.25
N TRP A 251 12.93 4.92 9.99
CA TRP A 251 13.86 3.96 10.55
C TRP A 251 13.56 2.57 10.02
N THR A 252 14.60 1.82 9.65
CA THR A 252 14.45 0.42 9.22
C THR A 252 15.27 -0.50 10.09
N TYR A 253 14.73 -1.69 10.32
CA TYR A 253 15.41 -2.81 10.95
C TYR A 253 15.31 -4.00 10.00
N THR A 254 16.41 -4.41 9.41
CA THR A 254 16.49 -5.60 8.55
C THR A 254 17.00 -6.77 9.38
N PHE A 255 16.14 -7.71 9.69
CA PHE A 255 16.43 -8.89 10.49
C PHE A 255 16.82 -10.07 9.61
N ASP A 256 17.76 -10.88 10.11
CA ASP A 256 18.04 -12.23 9.65
C ASP A 256 18.05 -13.22 10.84
N LYS A 257 18.47 -14.46 10.61
CA LYS A 257 18.57 -15.48 11.66
C LYS A 257 19.57 -15.17 12.78
N ILE A 258 20.48 -14.24 12.55
CA ILE A 258 21.62 -13.95 13.43
C ILE A 258 21.38 -12.67 14.24
N GLY A 259 20.73 -11.67 13.63
CA GLY A 259 20.53 -10.37 14.25
C GLY A 259 19.77 -9.40 13.37
N PHE A 260 20.06 -8.11 13.50
CA PHE A 260 19.47 -7.09 12.62
C PHE A 260 20.44 -5.95 12.34
N ILE A 261 20.24 -5.31 11.18
CA ILE A 261 20.88 -4.05 10.80
C ILE A 261 19.85 -2.95 10.89
N ARG A 262 20.22 -1.81 11.49
CA ARG A 262 19.38 -0.62 11.60
C ARG A 262 19.91 0.50 10.71
N LYS A 263 19.01 1.12 9.94
CA LYS A 263 19.29 2.30 9.13
C LYS A 263 18.32 3.42 9.45
N LYS A 264 18.73 4.68 9.30
CA LYS A 264 17.90 5.86 9.44
C LYS A 264 17.91 6.65 8.15
N TYR A 265 16.75 7.13 7.75
CA TYR A 265 16.57 8.12 6.70
C TYR A 265 16.07 9.42 7.35
N GLU A 266 16.61 10.55 6.93
CA GLU A 266 16.29 11.86 7.49
C GLU A 266 14.98 12.46 6.94
N GLU A 267 14.22 11.65 6.20
CA GLU A 267 12.94 11.99 5.59
C GLU A 267 11.97 10.81 5.66
N TYR A 268 10.69 11.07 5.41
CA TYR A 268 9.70 10.01 5.24
C TYR A 268 9.96 9.26 3.94
N THR A 269 10.52 8.07 4.04
CA THR A 269 10.99 7.29 2.90
C THR A 269 10.05 6.14 2.58
N SER A 270 9.56 6.08 1.33
CA SER A 270 8.61 5.06 0.89
C SER A 270 9.22 3.66 0.90
N ARG A 271 8.45 2.69 1.44
CA ARG A 271 8.80 1.28 1.40
C ARG A 271 8.99 0.76 -0.03
N GLY A 272 8.00 1.01 -0.90
CA GLY A 272 7.96 0.42 -2.25
C GLY A 272 8.93 1.06 -3.23
N THR A 273 9.06 2.40 -3.21
CA THR A 273 9.86 3.13 -4.20
C THR A 273 11.33 3.30 -3.82
N THR A 274 11.68 3.08 -2.56
CA THR A 274 13.06 3.32 -2.09
C THR A 274 13.62 2.16 -1.26
N ILE A 275 12.93 1.77 -0.17
CA ILE A 275 13.53 0.86 0.82
C ILE A 275 13.65 -0.57 0.26
N ILE A 276 12.63 -1.09 -0.41
CA ILE A 276 12.67 -2.42 -1.04
C ILE A 276 13.68 -2.48 -2.19
N PRO A 277 13.73 -1.52 -3.14
CA PRO A 277 14.78 -1.49 -4.17
C PRO A 277 16.20 -1.42 -3.60
N GLU A 278 16.45 -0.65 -2.53
CA GLU A 278 17.75 -0.63 -1.87
C GLU A 278 18.12 -1.99 -1.27
N LEU A 279 17.17 -2.66 -0.61
CA LEU A 279 17.39 -4.00 -0.06
C LEU A 279 17.68 -5.01 -1.18
N GLU A 280 17.00 -4.91 -2.31
CA GLU A 280 17.25 -5.75 -3.48
C GLU A 280 18.69 -5.59 -3.99
N GLU A 281 19.17 -4.37 -4.11
CA GLU A 281 20.56 -4.10 -4.50
C GLU A 281 21.56 -4.68 -3.49
N GLU A 282 21.33 -4.50 -2.18
CA GLU A 282 22.20 -5.03 -1.13
C GLU A 282 22.30 -6.56 -1.20
N LEU A 283 21.18 -7.26 -1.39
CA LEU A 283 21.13 -8.72 -1.52
C LEU A 283 21.84 -9.21 -2.80
N LYS A 284 21.70 -8.49 -3.90
CA LYS A 284 22.38 -8.78 -5.17
C LYS A 284 23.92 -8.70 -5.06
N TYR A 285 24.43 -7.76 -4.29
CA TYR A 285 25.86 -7.64 -4.04
C TYR A 285 26.38 -8.73 -3.10
N SER A 286 25.64 -9.07 -2.07
CA SER A 286 26.00 -10.12 -1.11
C SER A 286 26.10 -11.50 -1.78
N SER A 287 25.21 -11.81 -2.70
CA SER A 287 25.19 -13.05 -3.49
C SER A 287 26.42 -13.14 -4.41
N LYS A 288 26.86 -12.03 -5.02
CA LYS A 288 28.04 -11.98 -5.89
C LYS A 288 29.35 -12.17 -5.14
N GLN A 289 29.42 -11.76 -3.87
CA GLN A 289 30.62 -11.98 -3.05
C GLN A 289 30.77 -13.45 -2.62
N LYS A 290 29.67 -14.14 -2.30
CA LYS A 290 29.70 -15.59 -1.99
C LYS A 290 30.21 -16.43 -3.17
N ILE A 291 29.78 -16.15 -4.39
CA ILE A 291 30.22 -16.86 -5.59
C ILE A 291 31.72 -16.67 -5.86
N LYS A 292 32.34 -15.55 -5.47
CA LYS A 292 33.78 -15.31 -5.63
C LYS A 292 34.63 -16.02 -4.58
N THR A 293 34.09 -16.27 -3.39
CA THR A 293 34.83 -17.00 -2.32
C THR A 293 34.77 -18.51 -2.50
N ASP A 294 33.72 -19.06 -3.15
CA ASP A 294 33.61 -20.49 -3.41
C ASP A 294 34.42 -20.96 -4.64
N ASN A 295 34.98 -20.05 -5.43
CA ASN A 295 35.80 -20.32 -6.61
C ASN A 295 37.32 -20.05 -6.40
N ASN A 296 37.76 -19.82 -5.17
CA ASN A 296 39.16 -19.76 -4.76
C ASN A 296 39.48 -20.88 -3.76
#